data_1f118191f1be32c3151c4833e4e810e1
#
_entry.id   1f118191f1be32c3151c4833e4e810e1
#
_cell.length_a   1.000
_cell.length_b   1.000
_cell.length_c   1.000
_cell.angle_alpha   90.00
_cell.angle_beta   90.00
_cell.angle_gamma   90.00
#
_symmetry.space_group_name_H-M   'P 1'
#
loop_
_entity.id
_entity.type
_entity.pdbx_description
1 polymer ?
#
loop_
_entity_poly.entity_id
_entity_poly.type
_entity_poly.pdbx_seq_one_letter_code
_entity_poly.pdbx_strand_id
1 'polypeptide(L)'
;ILLVINILLFGVLGLTVWAIQMMWIPVTAAGIINGIGHYWGYRNFDCKDASTNILPWGIIIGGEELHNNHHTYGTSAKLSSKWYEFDIGWLYISILSFFGLAKVKKIAPAPRFDREKLVADLDTLQSIVANRYDVMAKYARSLRQVWGDEIANIRAKSDLEKKVLKSSKKLLQCEPASLEKAEQQQLSEIFKYSDTLKTMHEMRTELAILWERSHSSSDQLLDQLRDWCARAEASGIRSLQQFSLRLRSYA
;
A
#
# COMPACT_ATOMS: atom_id res chain seq x y z
N ILE A 1 -4.79 -5.86 37.33
CA ILE A 1 -5.74 -6.98 37.21
C ILE A 1 -5.00 -8.25 36.78
N LEU A 2 -4.27 -8.29 35.66
CA LEU A 2 -3.59 -9.48 35.13
C LEU A 2 -2.58 -10.09 36.15
N LEU A 3 -1.76 -9.26 36.80
CA LEU A 3 -0.84 -9.68 37.87
C LEU A 3 -1.59 -10.41 38.98
N VAL A 4 -2.69 -9.83 39.48
CA VAL A 4 -3.48 -10.42 40.57
C VAL A 4 -4.07 -11.76 40.13
N ILE A 5 -4.60 -11.87 38.94
CA ILE A 5 -5.12 -13.13 38.39
C ILE A 5 -4.01 -14.20 38.35
N ASN A 6 -2.83 -13.86 37.82
CA ASN A 6 -1.71 -14.80 37.78
C ASN A 6 -1.26 -15.27 39.18
N ILE A 7 -1.20 -14.36 40.17
CA ILE A 7 -0.87 -14.73 41.52
C ILE A 7 -1.95 -15.63 42.14
N LEU A 8 -3.21 -15.34 41.94
CA LEU A 8 -4.31 -16.18 42.41
C LEU A 8 -4.32 -17.59 41.80
N LEU A 9 -3.97 -17.70 40.54
CA LEU A 9 -3.95 -18.98 39.82
C LEU A 9 -2.68 -19.81 40.08
N PHE A 10 -1.52 -19.17 40.20
CA PHE A 10 -0.22 -19.83 40.20
C PHE A 10 0.62 -19.50 41.43
N GLY A 11 0.07 -18.80 42.44
CA GLY A 11 0.79 -18.36 43.61
C GLY A 11 2.00 -17.48 43.30
N VAL A 12 3.12 -17.66 43.95
CA VAL A 12 4.35 -16.88 43.73
C VAL A 12 4.89 -17.03 42.32
N LEU A 13 4.71 -18.19 41.67
CA LEU A 13 5.08 -18.42 40.27
C LEU A 13 4.31 -17.51 39.30
N GLY A 14 3.13 -17.03 39.72
CA GLY A 14 2.35 -16.06 38.97
C GLY A 14 3.09 -14.75 38.65
N LEU A 15 4.07 -14.36 39.47
CA LEU A 15 4.96 -13.23 39.18
C LEU A 15 5.81 -13.47 37.93
N THR A 16 6.39 -14.67 37.84
CA THR A 16 7.20 -15.06 36.67
C THR A 16 6.35 -15.13 35.39
N VAL A 17 5.17 -15.74 35.48
CA VAL A 17 4.21 -15.81 34.37
C VAL A 17 3.83 -14.40 33.90
N TRP A 18 3.50 -13.52 34.84
CA TRP A 18 3.17 -12.14 34.53
C TRP A 18 4.35 -11.38 33.91
N ALA A 19 5.57 -11.55 34.42
CA ALA A 19 6.76 -10.90 33.88
C ALA A 19 7.03 -11.34 32.43
N ILE A 20 6.87 -12.64 32.11
CA ILE A 20 6.99 -13.16 30.73
C ILE A 20 5.91 -12.57 29.83
N GLN A 21 4.66 -12.52 30.31
CA GLN A 21 3.56 -11.88 29.54
C GLN A 21 3.85 -10.40 29.25
N MET A 22 4.41 -9.65 30.21
CA MET A 22 4.76 -8.25 30.04
C MET A 22 5.95 -8.04 29.11
N MET A 23 6.88 -8.97 29.04
CA MET A 23 8.01 -8.94 28.11
C MET A 23 7.59 -9.33 26.68
N TRP A 24 6.54 -10.11 26.52
CA TRP A 24 6.11 -10.62 25.23
C TRP A 24 5.84 -9.49 24.24
N ILE A 25 5.04 -8.49 24.62
CA ILE A 25 4.65 -7.37 23.76
C ILE A 25 5.86 -6.54 23.29
N PRO A 26 6.74 -5.99 24.17
CA PRO A 26 7.87 -5.20 23.71
C PRO A 26 8.88 -6.01 22.86
N VAL A 27 9.12 -7.27 23.18
CA VAL A 27 10.04 -8.11 22.39
C VAL A 27 9.45 -8.44 21.03
N THR A 28 8.20 -8.83 20.98
CA THR A 28 7.57 -9.25 19.72
C THR A 28 7.12 -8.08 18.87
N ALA A 29 6.39 -7.10 19.41
CA ALA A 29 5.88 -5.98 18.66
C ALA A 29 6.99 -4.98 18.29
N ALA A 30 7.79 -4.50 19.25
CA ALA A 30 8.83 -3.52 18.99
C ALA A 30 10.08 -4.15 18.35
N GLY A 31 10.52 -5.32 18.80
CA GLY A 31 11.71 -5.97 18.29
C GLY A 31 11.47 -6.72 16.99
N ILE A 32 10.57 -7.70 16.98
CA ILE A 32 10.36 -8.58 15.84
C ILE A 32 9.53 -7.89 14.77
N ILE A 33 8.35 -7.38 15.11
CA ILE A 33 7.44 -6.82 14.09
C ILE A 33 8.01 -5.55 13.47
N ASN A 34 8.45 -4.58 14.28
CA ASN A 34 9.05 -3.36 13.75
C ASN A 34 10.39 -3.62 13.04
N GLY A 35 11.23 -4.51 13.56
CA GLY A 35 12.50 -4.86 12.93
C GLY A 35 12.30 -5.58 11.60
N ILE A 36 11.69 -6.77 11.63
CA ILE A 36 11.50 -7.61 10.45
C ILE A 36 10.47 -6.99 9.51
N GLY A 37 9.37 -6.46 10.03
CA GLY A 37 8.28 -5.88 9.26
C GLY A 37 8.64 -4.64 8.44
N HIS A 38 9.79 -4.00 8.69
CA HIS A 38 10.34 -2.94 7.83
C HIS A 38 11.46 -3.41 6.90
N TYR A 39 11.84 -4.68 6.97
CA TYR A 39 12.96 -5.21 6.18
C TYR A 39 12.55 -6.34 5.23
N TRP A 40 11.72 -7.27 5.69
CA TRP A 40 11.39 -8.50 4.98
C TRP A 40 9.88 -8.79 4.99
N GLY A 41 9.36 -9.15 3.82
CA GLY A 41 7.96 -9.49 3.63
C GLY A 41 7.39 -9.02 2.30
N TYR A 42 6.07 -9.04 2.20
CA TYR A 42 5.36 -8.57 1.01
C TYR A 42 4.56 -7.29 1.32
N ARG A 43 4.22 -6.53 0.28
CA ARG A 43 3.44 -5.30 0.39
C ARG A 43 2.14 -5.39 -0.40
N ASN A 44 1.04 -5.05 0.25
CA ASN A 44 -0.25 -4.89 -0.39
C ASN A 44 -0.46 -3.47 -0.91
N PHE A 45 0.08 -2.50 -0.19
CA PHE A 45 -0.15 -1.08 -0.41
C PHE A 45 1.17 -0.33 -0.56
N ASP A 46 1.10 0.77 -1.32
CA ASP A 46 2.21 1.71 -1.48
C ASP A 46 2.02 2.83 -0.45
N CYS A 47 2.62 2.67 0.73
CA CYS A 47 2.66 3.66 1.80
C CYS A 47 4.06 4.27 1.89
N LYS A 48 4.16 5.44 2.54
CA LYS A 48 5.39 6.26 2.59
C LYS A 48 6.57 5.59 3.29
N ASP A 49 6.29 4.64 4.18
CA ASP A 49 7.32 3.91 4.91
C ASP A 49 7.71 2.58 4.23
N ALA A 50 8.72 1.91 4.81
CA ALA A 50 9.23 0.63 4.32
C ALA A 50 8.48 -0.59 4.86
N SER A 51 7.31 -0.42 5.52
CA SER A 51 6.57 -1.51 6.14
C SER A 51 6.19 -2.60 5.15
N THR A 52 6.28 -3.85 5.58
CA THR A 52 5.92 -5.06 4.83
C THR A 52 5.07 -5.96 5.69
N ASN A 53 4.20 -6.76 5.09
CA ASN A 53 3.53 -7.85 5.79
C ASN A 53 4.52 -9.02 5.90
N ILE A 54 4.82 -9.47 7.10
CA ILE A 54 5.80 -10.53 7.37
C ILE A 54 5.26 -11.86 6.85
N LEU A 55 4.04 -12.19 7.28
CA LEU A 55 3.31 -13.41 6.90
C LEU A 55 1.85 -13.06 6.61
N PRO A 56 1.12 -13.85 5.80
CA PRO A 56 -0.29 -13.61 5.56
C PRO A 56 -1.18 -14.04 6.73
N TRP A 57 -0.61 -14.62 7.78
CA TRP A 57 -1.32 -15.13 8.95
C TRP A 57 -0.94 -14.35 10.20
N GLY A 58 -1.78 -13.39 10.57
CA GLY A 58 -1.64 -12.59 11.78
C GLY A 58 -2.18 -13.33 13.01
N ILE A 59 -1.44 -14.31 13.52
CA ILE A 59 -1.87 -15.19 14.62
C ILE A 59 -1.10 -14.92 15.89
N ILE A 60 0.22 -14.68 15.83
CA ILE A 60 1.10 -14.66 16.98
C ILE A 60 0.96 -13.37 17.78
N ILE A 61 0.80 -12.24 17.07
CA ILE A 61 0.79 -10.89 17.67
C ILE A 61 -0.49 -10.13 17.27
N GLY A 62 -1.62 -10.82 17.27
CA GLY A 62 -2.92 -10.19 17.12
C GLY A 62 -3.19 -9.56 15.76
N GLY A 63 -2.46 -9.94 14.70
CA GLY A 63 -2.59 -9.41 13.35
C GLY A 63 -1.47 -8.43 12.95
N GLU A 64 -0.61 -8.04 13.88
CA GLU A 64 0.49 -7.09 13.61
C GLU A 64 1.53 -7.62 12.61
N GLU A 65 1.55 -8.91 12.32
CA GLU A 65 2.31 -9.51 11.21
C GLU A 65 1.90 -8.95 9.85
N LEU A 66 0.68 -8.42 9.75
CA LEU A 66 0.16 -7.70 8.57
C LEU A 66 0.56 -6.21 8.63
N HIS A 67 1.81 -5.94 8.84
CA HIS A 67 2.36 -4.65 9.23
C HIS A 67 2.25 -3.56 8.15
N ASN A 68 2.38 -3.90 6.87
CA ASN A 68 2.11 -2.96 5.77
C ASN A 68 0.62 -2.54 5.73
N ASN A 69 -0.30 -3.48 6.01
CA ASN A 69 -1.73 -3.16 6.06
C ASN A 69 -2.03 -2.24 7.25
N HIS A 70 -1.41 -2.54 8.42
CA HIS A 70 -1.52 -1.72 9.64
C HIS A 70 -1.00 -0.29 9.39
N HIS A 71 0.21 -0.13 8.87
CA HIS A 71 0.78 1.20 8.57
C HIS A 71 -0.02 1.99 7.55
N THR A 72 -0.62 1.32 6.58
CA THR A 72 -1.47 1.96 5.57
C THR A 72 -2.79 2.47 6.16
N TYR A 73 -3.41 1.69 7.01
CA TYR A 73 -4.70 1.99 7.62
C TYR A 73 -4.68 1.83 9.14
N GLY A 74 -3.81 2.60 9.81
CA GLY A 74 -3.53 2.49 11.26
C GLY A 74 -4.74 2.68 12.19
N THR A 75 -5.87 3.18 11.67
CA THR A 75 -7.13 3.32 12.43
C THR A 75 -8.13 2.20 12.16
N SER A 76 -7.78 1.23 11.33
CA SER A 76 -8.64 0.09 11.02
C SER A 76 -8.60 -0.96 12.14
N ALA A 77 -9.77 -1.43 12.54
CA ALA A 77 -9.89 -2.56 13.46
C ALA A 77 -9.58 -3.91 12.80
N LYS A 78 -9.56 -3.96 11.47
CA LYS A 78 -9.24 -5.15 10.67
C LYS A 78 -7.95 -4.91 9.92
N LEU A 79 -6.94 -5.72 10.16
CA LEU A 79 -5.63 -5.62 9.52
C LEU A 79 -5.53 -6.48 8.25
N SER A 80 -6.28 -7.58 8.14
CA SER A 80 -6.36 -8.35 6.90
C SER A 80 -7.08 -7.57 5.78
N SER A 81 -6.44 -7.47 4.61
CA SER A 81 -6.95 -6.74 3.45
C SER A 81 -7.23 -7.63 2.24
N LYS A 82 -6.59 -8.80 2.17
CA LYS A 82 -6.74 -9.77 1.06
C LYS A 82 -7.44 -11.03 1.55
N TRP A 83 -8.08 -11.74 0.65
CA TRP A 83 -8.86 -12.95 0.95
C TRP A 83 -8.04 -14.09 1.57
N TYR A 84 -6.72 -14.14 1.29
CA TYR A 84 -5.79 -15.14 1.81
C TYR A 84 -5.13 -14.73 3.12
N GLU A 85 -5.41 -13.53 3.63
CA GLU A 85 -4.87 -13.03 4.89
C GLU A 85 -5.80 -13.38 6.04
N PHE A 86 -5.24 -13.88 7.12
CA PHE A 86 -5.94 -14.16 8.35
C PHE A 86 -5.47 -13.19 9.46
N ASP A 87 -6.42 -12.69 10.24
CA ASP A 87 -6.22 -11.72 11.30
C ASP A 87 -6.98 -12.19 12.55
N ILE A 88 -6.23 -12.75 13.52
CA ILE A 88 -6.81 -13.28 14.75
C ILE A 88 -7.39 -12.16 15.62
N GLY A 89 -6.79 -10.97 15.62
CA GLY A 89 -7.30 -9.80 16.33
C GLY A 89 -8.69 -9.42 15.82
N TRP A 90 -8.85 -9.36 14.49
CA TRP A 90 -10.14 -9.14 13.87
C TRP A 90 -11.16 -10.25 14.18
N LEU A 91 -10.73 -11.51 14.22
CA LEU A 91 -11.60 -12.62 14.61
C LEU A 91 -12.16 -12.41 16.02
N TYR A 92 -11.31 -12.07 17.01
CA TYR A 92 -11.75 -11.80 18.38
C TYR A 92 -12.67 -10.57 18.46
N ILE A 93 -12.33 -9.49 17.77
CA ILE A 93 -13.18 -8.30 17.71
C ILE A 93 -14.55 -8.64 17.11
N SER A 94 -14.59 -9.44 16.06
CA SER A 94 -15.82 -9.87 15.39
C SER A 94 -16.71 -10.71 16.31
N ILE A 95 -16.12 -11.65 17.05
CA ILE A 95 -16.84 -12.49 18.04
C ILE A 95 -17.40 -11.60 19.16
N LEU A 96 -16.59 -10.72 19.73
CA LEU A 96 -17.03 -9.82 20.80
C LEU A 96 -18.13 -8.85 20.29
N SER A 97 -18.01 -8.38 19.05
CA SER A 97 -19.00 -7.51 18.43
C SER A 97 -20.33 -8.25 18.19
N PHE A 98 -20.29 -9.52 17.80
CA PHE A 98 -21.47 -10.36 17.65
C PHE A 98 -22.24 -10.51 18.97
N PHE A 99 -21.55 -10.62 20.10
CA PHE A 99 -22.19 -10.66 21.42
C PHE A 99 -22.49 -9.29 22.02
N GLY A 100 -22.30 -8.19 21.26
CA GLY A 100 -22.53 -6.83 21.75
C GLY A 100 -21.51 -6.32 22.77
N LEU A 101 -20.40 -7.05 22.98
CA LEU A 101 -19.33 -6.72 23.94
C LEU A 101 -18.29 -5.76 23.37
N ALA A 102 -18.27 -5.57 22.05
CA ALA A 102 -17.38 -4.63 21.37
C ALA A 102 -18.14 -3.88 20.26
N LYS A 103 -17.72 -2.64 19.98
CA LYS A 103 -18.24 -1.84 18.85
C LYS A 103 -17.11 -1.47 17.91
N VAL A 104 -17.17 -1.96 16.69
CA VAL A 104 -16.21 -1.60 15.63
C VAL A 104 -16.45 -0.16 15.20
N LYS A 105 -15.42 0.69 15.32
CA LYS A 105 -15.50 2.10 14.94
C LYS A 105 -15.17 2.32 13.47
N LYS A 106 -14.13 1.64 12.97
CA LYS A 106 -13.62 1.85 11.61
C LYS A 106 -12.97 0.59 11.07
N ILE A 107 -13.18 0.35 9.79
CA ILE A 107 -12.50 -0.68 9.00
C ILE A 107 -11.87 0.02 7.79
N ALA A 108 -10.75 -0.49 7.31
CA ALA A 108 -10.13 -0.01 6.08
C ALA A 108 -11.12 -0.07 4.91
N PRO A 109 -11.16 0.94 4.04
CA PRO A 109 -12.05 0.93 2.88
C PRO A 109 -11.68 -0.26 1.97
N ALA A 110 -12.70 -0.90 1.42
CA ALA A 110 -12.55 -1.91 0.40
C ALA A 110 -13.03 -1.31 -0.93
N PRO A 111 -12.23 -1.38 -2.00
CA PRO A 111 -12.64 -0.85 -3.27
C PRO A 111 -13.88 -1.60 -3.78
N ARG A 112 -14.90 -0.85 -4.13
CA ARG A 112 -16.07 -1.36 -4.86
C ARG A 112 -15.92 -0.96 -6.31
N PHE A 113 -16.37 -1.83 -7.19
CA PHE A 113 -16.33 -1.61 -8.63
C PHE A 113 -17.73 -1.77 -9.19
N ASP A 114 -18.12 -0.81 -10.00
CA ASP A 114 -19.35 -0.85 -10.78
C ASP A 114 -19.00 -0.88 -12.28
N ARG A 115 -19.99 -0.75 -13.15
CA ARG A 115 -19.75 -0.62 -14.59
C ARG A 115 -18.88 0.59 -14.88
N GLU A 116 -18.02 0.46 -15.88
CA GLU A 116 -17.19 1.57 -16.32
C GLU A 116 -18.05 2.76 -16.71
N LYS A 117 -17.82 3.90 -16.05
CA LYS A 117 -18.45 5.16 -16.39
C LYS A 117 -17.71 5.79 -17.57
N LEU A 118 -18.44 6.44 -18.47
CA LEU A 118 -17.82 7.20 -19.58
C LEU A 118 -16.93 8.33 -19.05
N VAL A 119 -17.35 8.97 -17.96
CA VAL A 119 -16.64 10.08 -17.32
C VAL A 119 -16.65 9.86 -15.81
N ALA A 120 -15.53 10.15 -15.16
CA ALA A 120 -15.45 10.10 -13.68
C ALA A 120 -16.39 11.16 -13.06
N ASP A 121 -17.08 10.77 -12.01
CA ASP A 121 -17.95 11.63 -11.21
C ASP A 121 -17.41 11.80 -9.77
N LEU A 122 -18.15 12.53 -8.94
CA LEU A 122 -17.75 12.79 -7.55
C LEU A 122 -17.66 11.51 -6.72
N ASP A 123 -18.57 10.56 -6.92
CA ASP A 123 -18.54 9.28 -6.21
C ASP A 123 -17.29 8.48 -6.58
N THR A 124 -16.94 8.45 -7.88
CA THR A 124 -15.69 7.88 -8.36
C THR A 124 -14.48 8.53 -7.71
N LEU A 125 -14.42 9.88 -7.66
CA LEU A 125 -13.33 10.59 -7.00
C LEU A 125 -13.22 10.23 -5.52
N GLN A 126 -14.33 10.23 -4.79
CA GLN A 126 -14.33 9.89 -3.36
C GLN A 126 -13.88 8.45 -3.12
N SER A 127 -14.35 7.51 -3.93
CA SER A 127 -13.95 6.12 -3.85
C SER A 127 -12.46 5.93 -4.14
N ILE A 128 -11.92 6.60 -5.17
CA ILE A 128 -10.50 6.57 -5.50
C ILE A 128 -9.66 7.16 -4.38
N VAL A 129 -10.04 8.33 -3.83
CA VAL A 129 -9.31 8.97 -2.71
C VAL A 129 -9.32 8.08 -1.47
N ALA A 130 -10.44 7.47 -1.14
CA ALA A 130 -10.54 6.53 -0.01
C ALA A 130 -9.61 5.31 -0.20
N ASN A 131 -9.46 4.84 -1.42
CA ASN A 131 -8.66 3.67 -1.79
C ASN A 131 -7.29 4.02 -2.41
N ARG A 132 -6.78 5.25 -2.23
CA ARG A 132 -5.57 5.76 -2.90
C ARG A 132 -4.35 4.83 -2.82
N TYR A 133 -4.12 4.17 -1.69
CA TYR A 133 -2.99 3.25 -1.51
C TYR A 133 -3.12 1.99 -2.36
N ASP A 134 -4.33 1.43 -2.50
CA ASP A 134 -4.59 0.31 -3.42
C ASP A 134 -4.43 0.74 -4.88
N VAL A 135 -4.92 1.93 -5.22
CA VAL A 135 -4.77 2.54 -6.56
C VAL A 135 -3.29 2.68 -6.91
N MET A 136 -2.48 3.29 -6.02
CA MET A 136 -1.05 3.50 -6.26
C MET A 136 -0.27 2.17 -6.32
N ALA A 137 -0.61 1.20 -5.48
CA ALA A 137 -0.01 -0.13 -5.53
C ALA A 137 -0.33 -0.88 -6.85
N LYS A 138 -1.51 -0.68 -7.40
CA LYS A 138 -1.88 -1.23 -8.72
C LYS A 138 -1.13 -0.51 -9.84
N TYR A 139 -0.99 0.81 -9.74
CA TYR A 139 -0.18 1.58 -10.69
C TYR A 139 1.27 1.11 -10.69
N ALA A 140 1.88 0.97 -9.53
CA ALA A 140 3.26 0.47 -9.41
C ALA A 140 3.44 -0.94 -10.00
N ARG A 141 2.41 -1.78 -9.92
CA ARG A 141 2.42 -3.11 -10.58
C ARG A 141 2.36 -3.02 -12.09
N SER A 142 1.51 -2.14 -12.66
CA SER A 142 1.46 -1.92 -14.10
C SER A 142 2.77 -1.35 -14.65
N LEU A 143 3.39 -0.44 -13.91
CA LEU A 143 4.71 0.11 -14.25
C LEU A 143 5.80 -0.98 -14.24
N ARG A 144 5.74 -1.92 -13.29
CA ARG A 144 6.65 -3.09 -13.25
C ARG A 144 6.49 -4.00 -14.47
N GLN A 145 5.27 -4.18 -14.95
CA GLN A 145 4.98 -4.97 -16.14
C GLN A 145 5.56 -4.29 -17.38
N VAL A 146 5.29 -3.00 -17.56
CA VAL A 146 5.85 -2.22 -18.68
C VAL A 146 7.38 -2.20 -18.65
N TRP A 147 8.00 -2.12 -17.46
CA TRP A 147 9.44 -2.29 -17.34
C TRP A 147 9.91 -3.63 -17.92
N GLY A 148 9.18 -4.71 -17.64
CA GLY A 148 9.49 -6.05 -18.17
C GLY A 148 9.49 -6.08 -19.71
N ASP A 149 8.55 -5.38 -20.31
CA ASP A 149 8.40 -5.30 -21.78
C ASP A 149 9.47 -4.40 -22.41
N GLU A 150 9.81 -3.28 -21.75
CA GLU A 150 10.77 -2.29 -22.26
C GLU A 150 12.25 -2.66 -22.03
N ILE A 151 12.55 -3.55 -21.07
CA ILE A 151 13.93 -3.82 -20.65
C ILE A 151 14.83 -4.35 -21.78
N ALA A 152 14.28 -5.13 -22.71
CA ALA A 152 15.00 -5.65 -23.85
C ALA A 152 15.42 -4.52 -24.79
N ASN A 153 14.52 -3.58 -25.05
CA ASN A 153 14.74 -2.40 -25.89
C ASN A 153 15.78 -1.46 -25.26
N ILE A 154 15.68 -1.23 -23.94
CA ILE A 154 16.64 -0.40 -23.22
C ILE A 154 18.04 -1.00 -23.28
N ARG A 155 18.18 -2.32 -23.07
CA ARG A 155 19.47 -3.02 -23.16
C ARG A 155 20.07 -2.99 -24.57
N ALA A 156 19.24 -3.05 -25.59
CA ALA A 156 19.71 -2.97 -26.98
C ALA A 156 20.20 -1.57 -27.38
N LYS A 157 19.69 -0.53 -26.72
CA LYS A 157 19.96 0.88 -27.03
C LYS A 157 20.93 1.56 -26.07
N SER A 158 21.29 0.92 -24.96
CA SER A 158 22.10 1.51 -23.91
C SER A 158 23.26 0.61 -23.50
N ASP A 159 24.39 1.24 -23.14
CA ASP A 159 25.56 0.57 -22.52
C ASP A 159 25.43 0.50 -20.98
N LEU A 160 24.21 0.62 -20.45
CA LEU A 160 23.96 0.66 -19.02
C LEU A 160 24.26 -0.70 -18.35
N GLU A 161 25.00 -0.64 -17.26
CA GLU A 161 25.31 -1.83 -16.48
C GLU A 161 24.05 -2.54 -15.95
N LYS A 162 24.07 -3.87 -15.85
CA LYS A 162 22.98 -4.67 -15.28
C LYS A 162 22.58 -4.23 -13.86
N LYS A 163 23.55 -3.73 -13.07
CA LYS A 163 23.34 -3.23 -11.72
C LYS A 163 22.46 -1.98 -11.72
N VAL A 164 22.73 -1.03 -12.62
CA VAL A 164 21.95 0.21 -12.81
C VAL A 164 20.52 -0.13 -13.25
N LEU A 165 20.36 -1.03 -14.20
CA LEU A 165 19.03 -1.47 -14.64
C LEU A 165 18.24 -2.15 -13.51
N LYS A 166 18.89 -2.96 -12.66
CA LYS A 166 18.23 -3.63 -11.52
C LYS A 166 17.81 -2.63 -10.44
N SER A 167 18.65 -1.64 -10.11
CA SER A 167 18.30 -0.59 -9.14
C SER A 167 17.21 0.31 -9.68
N SER A 168 17.24 0.73 -10.92
CA SER A 168 16.21 1.57 -11.56
C SER A 168 14.83 0.91 -11.55
N LYS A 169 14.75 -0.42 -11.71
CA LYS A 169 13.49 -1.16 -11.54
C LYS A 169 12.88 -0.97 -10.14
N LYS A 170 13.73 -0.94 -9.11
CA LYS A 170 13.29 -0.65 -7.74
C LYS A 170 12.81 0.79 -7.59
N LEU A 171 13.61 1.74 -8.10
CA LEU A 171 13.32 3.18 -8.01
C LEU A 171 12.00 3.57 -8.69
N LEU A 172 11.68 2.97 -9.83
CA LEU A 172 10.39 3.16 -10.51
C LEU A 172 9.17 2.74 -9.67
N GLN A 173 9.36 1.89 -8.66
CA GLN A 173 8.29 1.44 -7.78
C GLN A 173 8.18 2.28 -6.51
N CYS A 174 9.22 3.04 -6.16
CA CYS A 174 9.21 3.94 -5.01
C CYS A 174 8.29 5.14 -5.27
N GLU A 175 7.80 5.75 -4.20
CA GLU A 175 7.07 7.01 -4.30
C GLU A 175 8.01 8.08 -4.87
N PRO A 176 7.62 8.80 -5.95
CA PRO A 176 8.51 9.78 -6.59
C PRO A 176 9.05 10.84 -5.64
N ALA A 177 8.24 11.27 -4.67
CA ALA A 177 8.63 12.25 -3.65
C ALA A 177 9.67 11.73 -2.63
N SER A 178 9.85 10.42 -2.51
CA SER A 178 10.82 9.80 -1.59
C SER A 178 12.21 9.59 -2.20
N LEU A 179 12.37 9.86 -3.50
CA LEU A 179 13.61 9.61 -4.22
C LEU A 179 14.64 10.71 -3.96
N GLU A 180 15.87 10.32 -3.67
CA GLU A 180 17.01 11.23 -3.57
C GLU A 180 17.41 11.77 -4.95
N LYS A 181 18.13 12.91 -4.96
CA LYS A 181 18.57 13.56 -6.21
C LYS A 181 19.39 12.62 -7.12
N ALA A 182 20.26 11.79 -6.53
CA ALA A 182 21.07 10.81 -7.27
C ALA A 182 20.18 9.73 -7.94
N GLU A 183 19.14 9.28 -7.24
CA GLU A 183 18.18 8.31 -7.72
C GLU A 183 17.30 8.87 -8.85
N GLN A 184 16.88 10.13 -8.70
CA GLN A 184 16.15 10.86 -9.76
C GLN A 184 17.01 11.00 -11.03
N GLN A 185 18.31 11.33 -10.88
CA GLN A 185 19.25 11.38 -11.99
C GLN A 185 19.38 10.01 -12.68
N GLN A 186 19.50 8.95 -11.90
CA GLN A 186 19.57 7.58 -12.44
C GLN A 186 18.30 7.23 -13.24
N LEU A 187 17.12 7.60 -12.78
CA LEU A 187 15.88 7.41 -13.54
C LEU A 187 15.85 8.25 -14.81
N SER A 188 16.34 9.50 -14.74
CA SER A 188 16.39 10.38 -15.92
C SER A 188 17.25 9.81 -17.04
N GLU A 189 18.34 9.10 -16.71
CA GLU A 189 19.14 8.38 -17.72
C GLU A 189 18.35 7.25 -18.40
N ILE A 190 17.56 6.50 -17.65
CA ILE A 190 16.70 5.44 -18.21
C ILE A 190 15.62 6.03 -19.13
N PHE A 191 15.05 7.16 -18.76
CA PHE A 191 13.99 7.82 -19.54
C PHE A 191 14.47 8.33 -20.90
N LYS A 192 15.76 8.51 -21.12
CA LYS A 192 16.34 8.81 -22.45
C LYS A 192 16.15 7.65 -23.44
N TYR A 193 15.95 6.42 -22.95
CA TYR A 193 15.82 5.23 -23.77
C TYR A 193 14.39 4.67 -23.87
N SER A 194 13.45 5.22 -23.09
CA SER A 194 12.05 4.78 -23.10
C SER A 194 11.10 5.92 -22.71
N ASP A 195 10.47 6.52 -23.72
CA ASP A 195 9.42 7.52 -23.53
C ASP A 195 8.20 6.92 -22.82
N THR A 196 7.92 5.64 -23.04
CA THR A 196 6.84 4.91 -22.36
C THR A 196 7.01 4.93 -20.84
N LEU A 197 8.22 4.57 -20.35
CA LEU A 197 8.50 4.58 -18.91
C LEU A 197 8.49 6.00 -18.34
N LYS A 198 9.01 6.98 -19.10
CA LYS A 198 8.97 8.39 -18.73
C LYS A 198 7.53 8.85 -18.53
N THR A 199 6.68 8.67 -19.54
CA THR A 199 5.26 9.07 -19.49
C THR A 199 4.54 8.39 -18.33
N MET A 200 4.74 7.09 -18.13
CA MET A 200 4.13 6.39 -16.99
C MET A 200 4.60 6.93 -15.64
N HIS A 201 5.88 7.27 -15.51
CA HIS A 201 6.40 7.84 -14.26
C HIS A 201 5.84 9.24 -13.98
N GLU A 202 5.78 10.10 -14.99
CA GLU A 202 5.18 11.43 -14.89
C GLU A 202 3.69 11.35 -14.53
N MET A 203 2.92 10.52 -15.20
CA MET A 203 1.51 10.27 -14.93
C MET A 203 1.28 9.72 -13.51
N ARG A 204 2.18 8.87 -12.99
CA ARG A 204 2.14 8.41 -11.60
C ARG A 204 2.34 9.56 -10.62
N THR A 205 3.31 10.42 -10.87
CA THR A 205 3.62 11.56 -10.02
C THR A 205 2.44 12.53 -9.95
N GLU A 206 1.82 12.82 -11.08
CA GLU A 206 0.63 13.67 -11.14
C GLU A 206 -0.55 13.06 -10.37
N LEU A 207 -0.78 11.75 -10.53
CA LEU A 207 -1.83 11.05 -9.80
C LEU A 207 -1.57 11.08 -8.29
N ALA A 208 -0.32 10.95 -7.83
CA ALA A 208 0.05 11.05 -6.42
C ALA A 208 -0.23 12.44 -5.85
N ILE A 209 0.06 13.50 -6.62
CA ILE A 209 -0.19 14.89 -6.22
C ILE A 209 -1.69 15.18 -6.02
N LEU A 210 -2.57 14.53 -6.76
CA LEU A 210 -4.03 14.68 -6.58
C LEU A 210 -4.49 14.36 -5.15
N TRP A 211 -3.83 13.42 -4.48
CA TRP A 211 -4.18 13.03 -3.10
C TRP A 211 -3.64 13.99 -2.03
N GLU A 212 -2.61 14.78 -2.35
CA GLU A 212 -1.95 15.66 -1.39
C GLU A 212 -2.53 17.08 -1.35
N ARG A 213 -3.38 17.43 -2.31
CA ARG A 213 -3.98 18.77 -2.42
C ARG A 213 -5.15 18.97 -1.45
N SER A 214 -4.82 19.21 -0.19
CA SER A 214 -5.82 19.45 0.88
C SER A 214 -6.63 20.75 0.74
N HIS A 215 -6.21 21.66 -0.15
CA HIS A 215 -6.84 22.98 -0.33
C HIS A 215 -7.62 23.13 -1.66
N SER A 216 -7.65 22.09 -2.50
CA SER A 216 -8.42 22.13 -3.75
C SER A 216 -9.88 21.75 -3.50
N SER A 217 -10.81 22.40 -4.21
CA SER A 217 -12.21 22.00 -4.16
C SER A 217 -12.42 20.62 -4.81
N SER A 218 -13.49 19.92 -4.41
CA SER A 218 -13.82 18.60 -5.00
C SER A 218 -13.99 18.68 -6.50
N ASP A 219 -14.56 19.79 -7.02
CA ASP A 219 -14.75 19.98 -8.46
C ASP A 219 -13.41 20.14 -9.19
N GLN A 220 -12.48 20.91 -8.62
CA GLN A 220 -11.13 21.04 -9.19
C GLN A 220 -10.37 19.71 -9.23
N LEU A 221 -10.49 18.89 -8.17
CA LEU A 221 -9.88 17.56 -8.15
C LEU A 221 -10.53 16.62 -9.16
N LEU A 222 -11.85 16.73 -9.33
CA LEU A 222 -12.57 15.94 -10.32
C LEU A 222 -12.17 16.29 -11.75
N ASP A 223 -12.03 17.57 -12.07
CA ASP A 223 -11.58 18.01 -13.38
C ASP A 223 -10.15 17.59 -13.67
N GLN A 224 -9.27 17.63 -12.67
CA GLN A 224 -7.89 17.11 -12.79
C GLN A 224 -7.87 15.60 -13.01
N LEU A 225 -8.73 14.84 -12.33
CA LEU A 225 -8.86 13.39 -12.53
C LEU A 225 -9.37 13.09 -13.95
N ARG A 226 -10.34 13.83 -14.44
CA ARG A 226 -10.87 13.70 -15.81
C ARG A 226 -9.81 13.99 -16.86
N ASP A 227 -9.07 15.08 -16.69
CA ASP A 227 -7.94 15.41 -17.57
C ASP A 227 -6.87 14.33 -17.56
N TRP A 228 -6.52 13.82 -16.36
CA TRP A 228 -5.58 12.72 -16.23
C TRP A 228 -6.06 11.47 -16.98
N CYS A 229 -7.33 11.08 -16.84
CA CYS A 229 -7.91 9.94 -17.55
C CYS A 229 -7.87 10.15 -19.07
N ALA A 230 -8.23 11.34 -19.56
CA ALA A 230 -8.20 11.66 -20.99
C ALA A 230 -6.77 11.56 -21.57
N ARG A 231 -5.78 12.10 -20.87
CA ARG A 231 -4.37 11.98 -21.28
C ARG A 231 -3.85 10.54 -21.22
N ALA A 232 -4.26 9.76 -20.21
CA ALA A 232 -3.92 8.34 -20.11
C ALA A 232 -4.45 7.55 -21.32
N GLU A 233 -5.66 7.84 -21.77
CA GLU A 233 -6.29 7.21 -22.95
C GLU A 233 -5.65 7.66 -24.26
N ALA A 234 -5.31 8.95 -24.38
CA ALA A 234 -4.63 9.51 -25.54
C ALA A 234 -3.15 9.09 -25.67
N SER A 235 -2.53 8.60 -24.59
CA SER A 235 -1.10 8.26 -24.56
C SER A 235 -0.68 7.13 -25.51
N GLY A 236 -1.59 6.32 -25.99
CA GLY A 236 -1.31 5.10 -26.76
C GLY A 236 -0.69 3.95 -25.93
N ILE A 237 -0.43 4.16 -24.64
CA ILE A 237 0.14 3.16 -23.73
C ILE A 237 -0.97 2.31 -23.16
N ARG A 238 -1.05 1.04 -23.58
CA ARG A 238 -2.11 0.09 -23.18
C ARG A 238 -2.33 0.01 -21.68
N SER A 239 -1.25 0.01 -20.91
CA SER A 239 -1.32 -0.06 -19.44
C SER A 239 -1.98 1.18 -18.82
N LEU A 240 -1.74 2.38 -19.37
CA LEU A 240 -2.40 3.62 -18.92
C LEU A 240 -3.88 3.63 -19.31
N GLN A 241 -4.20 3.21 -20.53
CA GLN A 241 -5.58 3.10 -21.00
C GLN A 241 -6.40 2.17 -20.12
N GLN A 242 -5.89 0.97 -19.84
CA GLN A 242 -6.55 0.00 -18.95
C GLN A 242 -6.67 0.54 -17.52
N PHE A 243 -5.68 1.30 -17.07
CA PHE A 243 -5.71 1.88 -15.73
C PHE A 243 -6.74 3.02 -15.64
N SER A 244 -6.88 3.86 -16.66
CA SER A 244 -7.94 4.88 -16.75
C SER A 244 -9.34 4.26 -16.69
N LEU A 245 -9.60 3.22 -17.49
CA LEU A 245 -10.87 2.48 -17.45
C LEU A 245 -11.16 1.95 -16.06
N ARG A 246 -10.13 1.38 -15.41
CA ARG A 246 -10.27 0.89 -14.04
C ARG A 246 -10.58 1.99 -13.04
N LEU A 247 -9.95 3.17 -13.15
CA LEU A 247 -10.27 4.30 -12.25
C LEU A 247 -11.73 4.71 -12.39
N ARG A 248 -12.27 4.73 -13.59
CA ARG A 248 -13.67 5.07 -13.84
C ARG A 248 -14.68 4.01 -13.36
N SER A 249 -14.23 2.81 -13.03
CA SER A 249 -15.07 1.75 -12.45
C SER A 249 -15.17 1.79 -10.93
N TYR A 250 -14.41 2.66 -10.23
CA TYR A 250 -14.55 2.83 -8.77
C TYR A 250 -15.90 3.46 -8.42
N ALA A 251 -16.62 2.84 -7.44
CA ALA A 251 -17.95 3.23 -6.98
C ALA A 251 -17.98 3.44 -5.47
#